data_713c81b0089a1020d7cbb5869562ecbb
#
_entry.id   713c81b0089a1020d7cbb5869562ecbb
#
_cell.length_a   1.000
_cell.length_b   1.000
_cell.length_c   1.000
_cell.angle_alpha   90.00
_cell.angle_beta   90.00
_cell.angle_gamma   90.00
#
_symmetry.space_group_name_H-M   'P 1'
#
loop_
_entity.id
_entity.type
_entity.pdbx_description
1 polymer ?
#
loop_
_entity_poly.entity_id
_entity_poly.type
_entity_poly.pdbx_seq_one_letter_code
_entity_poly.pdbx_strand_id
1 'polypeptide(L)'
;MDGPSMRCCRLLGIFLLRDYSYGVILVALCWVLAIDTESLCAQGPARAVDSIGLRSVTASRIEPSGMQALVAIEGGLRVVSKGAETNRAETKDPVRFESARSFPISRSIQSPFSQINSLDFSPDASRLLIAGGDPGQLGGVECIEWPSSTRLGLFQTEDQGRAIGDVVTEVDWFPGGSQWVESHWSGWVLVRRIDGTVRVKFGGHTGPVLSAMAWDEQTAISSGLDQTIKVWRVADGEPLRSLDNHTGAVVQLLGYDGPSDKRLLVSSGRDRTIRLWDPSIGRLIRFVKLPEVPVRMELSDTGLIVALENGSICEVSLPSLRIDQTVSVSDRPIASMVQTSRGVWWFW
;
A
#
# COMPACT_ATOMS: atom_id res chain seq x y z
N MET A 1 -25.29 -22.17 52.00
CA MET A 1 -26.02 -21.15 51.27
C MET A 1 -24.95 -20.48 50.41
N ASP A 2 -24.56 -21.13 49.49
CA ASP A 2 -24.77 -21.20 48.05
C ASP A 2 -24.21 -19.99 47.33
N GLY A 3 -22.96 -20.15 46.85
CA GLY A 3 -22.40 -19.34 45.79
C GLY A 3 -22.78 -19.91 44.43
N PRO A 4 -22.78 -19.14 43.36
CA PRO A 4 -22.67 -19.70 41.99
C PRO A 4 -21.28 -19.48 41.40
N SER A 5 -20.57 -20.52 41.26
CA SER A 5 -20.27 -21.34 40.08
C SER A 5 -19.51 -20.67 38.96
N MET A 6 -18.23 -20.99 38.97
CA MET A 6 -17.40 -21.09 37.76
C MET A 6 -18.13 -21.73 36.59
N ARG A 7 -18.17 -21.05 35.44
CA ARG A 7 -18.20 -21.61 34.08
C ARG A 7 -17.93 -20.53 33.07
N CYS A 8 -16.69 -20.42 32.63
CA CYS A 8 -16.34 -20.07 31.25
C CYS A 8 -14.82 -20.17 31.05
N CYS A 9 -14.33 -21.38 31.04
CA CYS A 9 -13.01 -21.69 30.50
C CYS A 9 -13.12 -23.02 29.75
N ARG A 10 -13.44 -22.95 28.48
CA ARG A 10 -13.16 -24.01 27.49
C ARG A 10 -13.61 -23.50 26.13
N LEU A 11 -12.61 -23.07 25.35
CA LEU A 11 -12.54 -23.26 23.90
C LEU A 11 -11.33 -22.49 23.35
N LEU A 12 -10.16 -22.97 23.73
CA LEU A 12 -8.95 -22.77 22.93
C LEU A 12 -8.51 -24.15 22.47
N GLY A 13 -9.08 -24.57 21.34
CA GLY A 13 -8.62 -25.73 20.61
C GLY A 13 -7.31 -25.40 19.90
N ILE A 14 -6.20 -25.80 20.51
CA ILE A 14 -4.90 -25.80 19.85
C ILE A 14 -4.90 -26.96 18.85
N PHE A 15 -5.07 -26.66 17.57
CA PHE A 15 -4.71 -27.58 16.52
C PHE A 15 -3.22 -27.40 16.19
N LEU A 16 -2.40 -28.27 16.78
CA LEU A 16 -1.04 -28.51 16.32
C LEU A 16 -1.09 -29.30 15.01
N LEU A 17 -1.05 -28.63 13.87
CA LEU A 17 -0.68 -29.25 12.62
C LEU A 17 0.85 -29.15 12.48
N ARG A 18 1.46 -30.32 12.60
CA ARG A 18 2.88 -30.57 12.43
C ARG A 18 3.13 -30.75 10.94
N ASP A 19 3.56 -29.67 10.26
CA ASP A 19 4.30 -29.79 9.00
C ASP A 19 5.33 -28.66 8.92
N TYR A 20 6.57 -29.10 8.94
CA TYR A 20 7.77 -28.28 8.87
C TYR A 20 7.97 -27.80 7.41
N SER A 21 7.57 -26.59 7.06
CA SER A 21 8.08 -25.85 5.90
C SER A 21 7.76 -24.35 5.86
N TYR A 22 6.85 -23.82 6.71
CA TYR A 22 6.41 -22.41 6.63
C TYR A 22 6.46 -21.64 7.96
N GLY A 23 7.43 -21.94 8.79
CA GLY A 23 7.50 -21.51 10.20
C GLY A 23 7.92 -20.06 10.49
N VAL A 24 8.00 -19.15 9.52
CA VAL A 24 8.53 -17.78 9.77
C VAL A 24 7.53 -16.65 9.43
N ILE A 25 6.40 -16.96 8.81
CA ILE A 25 5.52 -15.92 8.24
C ILE A 25 4.32 -15.54 9.14
N LEU A 26 4.00 -16.34 10.16
CA LEU A 26 2.83 -16.05 11.03
C LEU A 26 3.07 -14.97 12.09
N VAL A 27 4.29 -14.49 12.27
CA VAL A 27 4.62 -13.49 13.32
C VAL A 27 4.39 -12.05 12.85
N ALA A 28 4.33 -11.79 11.55
CA ALA A 28 4.13 -10.43 11.03
C ALA A 28 2.66 -9.98 11.01
N LEU A 29 1.70 -10.90 11.09
CA LEU A 29 0.26 -10.59 11.09
C LEU A 29 -0.37 -10.54 12.49
N CYS A 30 0.29 -11.08 13.53
CA CYS A 30 -0.25 -11.13 14.90
C CYS A 30 0.07 -9.91 15.78
N TRP A 31 0.88 -8.94 15.33
CA TRP A 31 1.20 -7.73 16.12
C TRP A 31 0.19 -6.59 15.98
N VAL A 32 -0.88 -6.79 15.23
CA VAL A 32 -1.97 -5.78 15.07
C VAL A 32 -3.16 -6.04 16.01
N LEU A 33 -3.20 -7.15 16.76
CA LEU A 33 -4.38 -7.58 17.53
C LEU A 33 -4.17 -7.68 19.06
N ALA A 34 -3.43 -6.78 19.69
CA ALA A 34 -3.41 -6.66 21.15
C ALA A 34 -3.83 -5.25 21.57
N ILE A 35 -5.13 -4.99 21.64
CA ILE A 35 -5.70 -3.81 22.31
C ILE A 35 -6.83 -4.25 23.24
N ASP A 36 -6.68 -3.85 24.50
CA ASP A 36 -7.57 -4.04 25.64
C ASP A 36 -9.06 -3.78 25.36
N THR A 37 -9.89 -4.71 25.82
CA THR A 37 -11.35 -4.67 25.74
C THR A 37 -12.02 -4.11 27.01
N GLU A 38 -11.39 -3.28 27.77
CA GLU A 38 -12.01 -2.66 28.95
C GLU A 38 -12.03 -1.14 28.87
N SER A 39 -12.97 -0.56 28.12
CA SER A 39 -13.52 0.78 28.40
C SER A 39 -14.63 1.20 27.41
N LEU A 40 -15.72 0.47 27.37
CA LEU A 40 -16.90 0.91 26.60
C LEU A 40 -18.20 0.62 27.38
N CYS A 41 -18.39 1.35 28.48
CA CYS A 41 -19.72 1.51 29.08
C CYS A 41 -19.75 2.82 29.84
N ALA A 42 -20.24 3.86 29.23
CA ALA A 42 -20.97 5.01 29.77
C ALA A 42 -20.72 6.28 28.95
N GLN A 43 -21.55 6.51 27.94
CA GLN A 43 -22.04 7.87 27.61
C GLN A 43 -23.19 7.75 26.62
N GLY A 44 -24.29 8.47 26.89
CA GLY A 44 -25.53 8.46 26.11
C GLY A 44 -25.39 9.11 24.71
N PRO A 45 -26.46 9.16 23.88
CA PRO A 45 -26.36 9.35 22.45
C PRO A 45 -26.02 10.79 22.09
N ALA A 46 -24.73 11.09 22.01
CA ALA A 46 -24.25 12.19 21.18
C ALA A 46 -24.23 11.66 19.73
N ARG A 47 -24.78 12.41 18.78
CA ARG A 47 -24.68 12.11 17.33
C ARG A 47 -23.22 11.88 17.01
N ALA A 48 -22.86 10.62 16.80
CA ALA A 48 -21.52 10.24 16.38
C ALA A 48 -21.28 10.87 15.01
N VAL A 49 -20.37 11.81 14.95
CA VAL A 49 -19.70 12.14 13.70
C VAL A 49 -18.90 10.90 13.36
N ASP A 50 -19.26 10.20 12.28
CA ASP A 50 -18.50 9.05 11.80
C ASP A 50 -17.07 9.51 11.52
N SER A 51 -16.16 9.20 12.44
CA SER A 51 -14.71 9.38 12.27
C SER A 51 -14.09 8.03 11.93
N ILE A 52 -12.99 8.05 11.20
CA ILE A 52 -12.22 6.82 10.95
C ILE A 52 -11.75 6.29 12.30
N GLY A 53 -12.42 5.24 12.78
CA GLY A 53 -11.98 4.53 13.98
C GLY A 53 -10.58 3.95 13.75
N LEU A 54 -9.77 3.87 14.81
CA LEU A 54 -8.35 3.49 14.83
C LEU A 54 -8.02 2.08 14.29
N ARG A 55 -8.96 1.36 13.68
CA ARG A 55 -8.78 0.00 13.21
C ARG A 55 -8.42 0.00 11.73
N SER A 56 -7.15 -0.25 11.46
CA SER A 56 -6.59 -0.74 10.18
C SER A 56 -6.89 0.08 8.91
N VAL A 57 -6.32 1.27 8.81
CA VAL A 57 -6.04 1.84 7.49
C VAL A 57 -4.97 0.98 6.82
N THR A 58 -5.26 0.44 5.64
CA THR A 58 -4.34 -0.44 4.91
C THR A 58 -3.75 0.22 3.67
N ALA A 59 -4.51 1.12 3.04
CA ALA A 59 -4.08 1.89 1.89
C ALA A 59 -4.74 3.27 1.88
N SER A 60 -4.13 4.24 1.24
CA SER A 60 -4.75 5.53 0.94
C SER A 60 -4.28 6.07 -0.40
N ARG A 61 -5.13 6.87 -1.04
CA ARG A 61 -4.83 7.57 -2.28
C ARG A 61 -5.53 8.93 -2.27
N ILE A 62 -4.84 9.96 -2.73
CA ILE A 62 -5.49 11.25 -2.94
C ILE A 62 -6.39 11.16 -4.18
N GLU A 63 -7.60 11.74 -4.12
CA GLU A 63 -8.44 11.78 -5.31
C GLU A 63 -7.87 12.79 -6.35
N PRO A 64 -8.27 12.68 -7.62
CA PRO A 64 -7.70 13.51 -8.68
C PRO A 64 -7.85 15.02 -8.48
N SER A 65 -8.85 15.48 -7.73
CA SER A 65 -8.99 16.92 -7.38
C SER A 65 -7.93 17.39 -6.35
N GLY A 66 -7.26 16.46 -5.65
CA GLY A 66 -6.30 16.75 -4.60
C GLY A 66 -6.89 17.28 -3.28
N MET A 67 -8.21 17.29 -3.15
CA MET A 67 -8.93 17.86 -1.99
C MET A 67 -9.46 16.82 -1.02
N GLN A 68 -9.58 15.59 -1.45
CA GLN A 68 -10.08 14.47 -0.65
C GLN A 68 -9.11 13.30 -0.75
N ALA A 69 -9.09 12.45 0.27
CA ALA A 69 -8.37 11.19 0.23
C ALA A 69 -9.34 10.01 0.32
N LEU A 70 -9.03 8.97 -0.44
CA LEU A 70 -9.62 7.66 -0.28
C LEU A 70 -8.79 6.90 0.74
N VAL A 71 -9.44 6.32 1.73
CA VAL A 71 -8.80 5.57 2.80
C VAL A 71 -9.42 4.19 2.86
N ALA A 72 -8.61 3.18 2.65
CA ALA A 72 -9.02 1.79 2.78
C ALA A 72 -9.07 1.39 4.24
N ILE A 73 -10.22 0.91 4.66
CA ILE A 73 -10.45 0.30 5.97
C ILE A 73 -11.14 -1.04 5.78
N GLU A 74 -11.28 -1.81 6.84
CA GLU A 74 -11.94 -3.12 6.79
C GLU A 74 -13.29 -3.05 6.04
N GLY A 75 -13.41 -3.84 4.98
CA GLY A 75 -14.62 -3.99 4.17
C GLY A 75 -14.97 -2.84 3.23
N GLY A 76 -14.07 -1.87 2.99
CA GLY A 76 -14.37 -0.83 2.01
C GLY A 76 -13.49 0.41 2.06
N LEU A 77 -13.92 1.43 1.33
CA LEU A 77 -13.24 2.71 1.24
C LEU A 77 -14.05 3.79 1.96
N ARG A 78 -13.33 4.74 2.53
CA ARG A 78 -13.91 5.99 3.04
C ARG A 78 -13.29 7.16 2.31
N VAL A 79 -14.14 8.06 1.85
CA VAL A 79 -13.70 9.34 1.30
C VAL A 79 -13.68 10.34 2.44
N VAL A 80 -12.52 10.91 2.71
CA VAL A 80 -12.32 11.86 3.80
C VAL A 80 -11.88 13.20 3.26
N SER A 81 -12.32 14.27 3.89
CA SER A 81 -11.91 15.62 3.58
C SER A 81 -11.71 16.40 4.87
N LYS A 82 -10.71 17.27 4.89
CA LYS A 82 -10.63 18.29 5.93
C LYS A 82 -11.73 19.31 5.64
N GLY A 83 -12.63 19.56 6.59
CA GLY A 83 -13.64 20.60 6.46
C GLY A 83 -13.03 21.93 6.03
N ALA A 84 -13.80 22.78 5.33
CA ALA A 84 -13.33 24.06 4.79
C ALA A 84 -12.65 24.91 5.88
N GLU A 85 -11.32 24.89 5.91
CA GLU A 85 -10.56 25.87 6.67
C GLU A 85 -10.57 27.18 5.91
N THR A 86 -10.97 28.21 6.63
CA THR A 86 -10.84 29.62 6.18
C THR A 86 -9.41 29.88 5.74
N ASN A 87 -9.28 30.47 4.56
CA ASN A 87 -8.05 30.90 3.90
C ASN A 87 -6.98 31.40 4.88
N ARG A 88 -6.00 30.55 5.18
CA ARG A 88 -4.73 30.97 5.74
C ARG A 88 -3.72 31.01 4.61
N ALA A 89 -3.10 32.19 4.45
CA ALA A 89 -2.12 32.48 3.42
C ALA A 89 -1.07 31.40 3.25
N GLU A 90 -0.69 31.11 2.00
CA GLU A 90 0.44 30.28 1.61
C GLU A 90 1.71 30.84 2.28
N THR A 91 2.15 30.20 3.34
CA THR A 91 3.48 30.43 3.89
C THR A 91 4.42 29.36 3.31
N LYS A 92 5.61 29.77 2.89
CA LYS A 92 6.73 28.88 2.54
C LYS A 92 7.26 28.21 3.81
N ASP A 93 6.42 27.45 4.48
CA ASP A 93 6.75 26.75 5.71
C ASP A 93 7.29 25.35 5.40
N PRO A 94 8.08 24.75 6.31
CA PRO A 94 8.56 23.38 6.19
C PRO A 94 7.37 22.40 6.00
N VAL A 95 7.63 21.25 5.42
CA VAL A 95 6.64 20.20 5.14
C VAL A 95 5.70 20.01 6.34
N ARG A 96 4.40 20.12 6.11
CA ARG A 96 3.38 20.04 7.17
C ARG A 96 2.75 18.66 7.19
N PHE A 97 2.76 18.05 8.37
CA PHE A 97 2.14 16.75 8.63
C PHE A 97 0.91 16.91 9.50
N GLU A 98 -0.20 16.28 9.12
CA GLU A 98 -1.45 16.32 9.88
C GLU A 98 -2.02 14.90 10.02
N SER A 99 -2.40 14.51 11.24
CA SER A 99 -3.11 13.27 11.46
C SER A 99 -4.54 13.38 10.95
N ALA A 100 -4.90 12.53 10.00
CA ALA A 100 -6.22 12.49 9.40
C ALA A 100 -7.20 11.51 10.07
N ARG A 101 -6.82 10.92 11.20
CA ARG A 101 -7.63 9.92 11.94
C ARG A 101 -9.00 10.44 12.40
N SER A 102 -9.13 11.75 12.59
CA SER A 102 -10.36 12.41 13.03
C SER A 102 -11.10 13.14 11.92
N PHE A 103 -10.68 13.02 10.67
CA PHE A 103 -11.33 13.70 9.56
C PHE A 103 -12.72 13.13 9.29
N PRO A 104 -13.71 14.00 8.97
CA PRO A 104 -15.05 13.55 8.67
C PRO A 104 -15.09 12.70 7.40
N ILE A 105 -15.89 11.65 7.44
CA ILE A 105 -16.16 10.77 6.31
C ILE A 105 -17.29 11.41 5.50
N SER A 106 -16.99 11.79 4.25
CA SER A 106 -17.97 12.35 3.34
C SER A 106 -18.74 11.28 2.57
N ARG A 107 -18.11 10.12 2.33
CA ARG A 107 -18.68 9.02 1.54
C ARG A 107 -18.06 7.69 1.92
N SER A 108 -18.83 6.63 1.79
CA SER A 108 -18.38 5.25 1.98
C SER A 108 -18.65 4.43 0.72
N ILE A 109 -17.68 3.60 0.33
CA ILE A 109 -17.75 2.71 -0.82
C ILE A 109 -17.49 1.29 -0.31
N GLN A 110 -18.42 0.37 -0.53
CA GLN A 110 -18.25 -1.02 -0.14
C GLN A 110 -17.34 -1.74 -1.15
N SER A 111 -16.44 -2.57 -0.66
CA SER A 111 -15.59 -3.44 -1.46
C SER A 111 -15.88 -4.90 -1.09
N PRO A 112 -15.70 -5.86 -2.02
CA PRO A 112 -15.81 -7.28 -1.72
C PRO A 112 -14.64 -7.79 -0.87
N PHE A 113 -13.55 -7.02 -0.76
CA PHE A 113 -12.37 -7.40 0.00
C PHE A 113 -12.49 -6.93 1.45
N SER A 114 -12.23 -7.80 2.42
CA SER A 114 -12.11 -7.39 3.82
C SER A 114 -10.84 -6.57 4.06
N GLN A 115 -9.75 -6.91 3.34
CA GLN A 115 -8.51 -6.17 3.36
C GLN A 115 -8.19 -5.61 1.97
N ILE A 116 -8.02 -4.29 1.89
CA ILE A 116 -7.61 -3.56 0.69
C ILE A 116 -6.15 -3.16 0.87
N ASN A 117 -5.29 -3.56 -0.06
CA ASN A 117 -3.84 -3.35 0.03
C ASN A 117 -3.36 -2.19 -0.85
N SER A 118 -4.04 -1.94 -1.97
CA SER A 118 -3.61 -0.91 -2.92
C SER A 118 -4.80 -0.27 -3.64
N LEU A 119 -4.63 0.99 -3.99
CA LEU A 119 -5.57 1.83 -4.73
C LEU A 119 -4.81 2.56 -5.83
N ASP A 120 -5.33 2.55 -7.05
CA ASP A 120 -4.75 3.36 -8.11
C ASP A 120 -5.79 3.89 -9.07
N PHE A 121 -5.69 5.19 -9.41
CA PHE A 121 -6.54 5.85 -10.39
C PHE A 121 -5.99 5.67 -11.79
N SER A 122 -6.88 5.44 -12.77
CA SER A 122 -6.50 5.49 -14.17
C SER A 122 -5.92 6.87 -14.54
N PRO A 123 -5.04 6.94 -15.56
CA PRO A 123 -4.42 8.20 -15.96
C PRO A 123 -5.39 9.31 -16.34
N ASP A 124 -6.59 8.95 -16.84
CA ASP A 124 -7.69 9.87 -17.15
C ASP A 124 -8.60 10.16 -15.93
N ALA A 125 -8.27 9.61 -14.75
CA ALA A 125 -9.03 9.73 -13.51
C ALA A 125 -10.49 9.24 -13.59
N SER A 126 -10.87 8.50 -14.61
CA SER A 126 -12.24 8.00 -14.79
C SER A 126 -12.52 6.68 -14.07
N ARG A 127 -11.46 5.99 -13.62
CA ARG A 127 -11.55 4.67 -12.98
C ARG A 127 -10.65 4.57 -11.78
N LEU A 128 -11.04 3.72 -10.83
CA LEU A 128 -10.25 3.38 -9.66
C LEU A 128 -10.11 1.85 -9.60
N LEU A 129 -8.89 1.37 -9.45
CA LEU A 129 -8.58 0.00 -9.07
C LEU A 129 -8.50 -0.10 -7.55
N ILE A 130 -9.11 -1.13 -7.02
CA ILE A 130 -9.09 -1.50 -5.61
C ILE A 130 -8.56 -2.92 -5.56
N ALA A 131 -7.38 -3.09 -4.99
CA ALA A 131 -6.72 -4.40 -4.91
C ALA A 131 -6.66 -4.89 -3.48
N GLY A 132 -6.87 -6.19 -3.29
CA GLY A 132 -6.84 -6.76 -1.95
C GLY A 132 -7.19 -8.23 -1.92
N GLY A 133 -7.66 -8.67 -0.77
CA GLY A 133 -8.17 -10.02 -0.57
C GLY A 133 -7.83 -10.61 0.77
N ASP A 134 -8.45 -11.76 1.03
CA ASP A 134 -8.24 -12.59 2.20
C ASP A 134 -7.58 -13.89 1.78
N PRO A 135 -6.48 -14.30 2.42
CA PRO A 135 -5.79 -15.53 2.06
C PRO A 135 -6.73 -16.74 2.02
N GLY A 136 -6.76 -17.43 0.89
CA GLY A 136 -7.56 -18.64 0.70
C GLY A 136 -9.07 -18.43 0.54
N GLN A 137 -9.55 -17.21 0.52
CA GLN A 137 -10.97 -16.88 0.34
C GLN A 137 -11.21 -16.12 -0.97
N LEU A 138 -11.06 -14.81 -0.94
CA LEU A 138 -11.28 -13.93 -2.06
C LEU A 138 -10.08 -13.00 -2.22
N GLY A 139 -9.50 -12.96 -3.40
CA GLY A 139 -8.46 -11.99 -3.72
C GLY A 139 -8.54 -11.58 -5.18
N GLY A 140 -8.10 -10.38 -5.48
CA GLY A 140 -8.16 -9.85 -6.83
C GLY A 140 -8.18 -8.33 -6.88
N VAL A 141 -8.68 -7.82 -8.00
CA VAL A 141 -8.80 -6.40 -8.29
C VAL A 141 -10.26 -6.08 -8.64
N GLU A 142 -10.83 -5.12 -7.95
CA GLU A 142 -12.09 -4.49 -8.30
C GLU A 142 -11.82 -3.21 -9.09
N CYS A 143 -12.49 -3.02 -10.22
CA CYS A 143 -12.48 -1.79 -10.99
C CYS A 143 -13.83 -1.10 -10.86
N ILE A 144 -13.81 0.16 -10.44
CA ILE A 144 -15.01 1.00 -10.37
C ILE A 144 -14.85 2.24 -11.25
N GLU A 145 -15.95 2.76 -11.73
CA GLU A 145 -16.02 4.07 -12.36
C GLU A 145 -15.93 5.16 -11.29
N TRP A 146 -15.17 6.20 -11.54
CA TRP A 146 -15.04 7.33 -10.64
C TRP A 146 -15.63 8.61 -11.26
N PRO A 147 -16.38 9.43 -10.50
CA PRO A 147 -16.70 9.32 -9.07
C PRO A 147 -17.99 8.56 -8.76
N SER A 148 -18.68 7.96 -9.72
CA SER A 148 -19.99 7.30 -9.53
C SER A 148 -19.94 6.11 -8.56
N SER A 149 -18.79 5.43 -8.48
CA SER A 149 -18.53 4.16 -7.78
C SER A 149 -19.32 2.99 -8.37
N THR A 150 -19.71 3.08 -9.61
CA THR A 150 -20.31 1.96 -10.34
C THR A 150 -19.26 0.89 -10.58
N ARG A 151 -19.52 -0.34 -10.15
CA ARG A 151 -18.61 -1.46 -10.40
C ARG A 151 -18.56 -1.78 -11.88
N LEU A 152 -17.36 -1.75 -12.46
CA LEU A 152 -17.11 -2.14 -13.84
C LEU A 152 -16.67 -3.61 -13.96
N GLY A 153 -15.96 -4.13 -12.94
CA GLY A 153 -15.54 -5.52 -12.90
C GLY A 153 -14.92 -5.92 -11.58
N LEU A 154 -14.91 -7.24 -11.35
CA LEU A 154 -14.17 -7.89 -10.27
C LEU A 154 -13.31 -8.99 -10.90
N PHE A 155 -12.00 -8.83 -10.85
CA PHE A 155 -11.03 -9.68 -11.54
C PHE A 155 -10.26 -10.49 -10.52
N GLN A 156 -10.61 -11.76 -10.42
CA GLN A 156 -9.96 -12.70 -9.49
C GLN A 156 -8.76 -13.36 -10.15
N THR A 157 -7.84 -13.83 -9.32
CA THR A 157 -6.76 -14.70 -9.80
C THR A 157 -7.32 -16.11 -9.94
N GLU A 158 -7.11 -16.70 -11.10
CA GLU A 158 -7.60 -18.03 -11.43
C GLU A 158 -6.44 -18.98 -11.71
N ASP A 159 -6.58 -20.21 -11.24
CA ASP A 159 -5.79 -21.35 -11.68
C ASP A 159 -6.71 -22.39 -12.31
N GLN A 160 -6.44 -22.76 -13.58
CA GLN A 160 -7.24 -23.68 -14.38
C GLN A 160 -8.75 -23.33 -14.41
N GLY A 161 -9.08 -22.02 -14.44
CA GLY A 161 -10.46 -21.53 -14.46
C GLY A 161 -11.16 -21.56 -13.10
N ARG A 162 -10.43 -21.77 -12.02
CA ARG A 162 -10.94 -21.70 -10.65
C ARG A 162 -10.29 -20.54 -9.90
N ALA A 163 -11.10 -19.70 -9.26
CA ALA A 163 -10.60 -18.66 -8.37
C ALA A 163 -9.82 -19.27 -7.20
N ILE A 164 -8.60 -18.79 -6.98
CA ILE A 164 -7.68 -19.36 -5.97
C ILE A 164 -7.55 -18.52 -4.70
N GLY A 165 -8.28 -17.41 -4.59
CA GLY A 165 -8.23 -16.54 -3.42
C GLY A 165 -6.82 -15.99 -3.11
N ASP A 166 -6.07 -15.67 -4.14
CA ASP A 166 -4.72 -15.11 -4.02
C ASP A 166 -4.79 -13.61 -3.74
N VAL A 167 -4.08 -13.17 -2.72
CA VAL A 167 -4.09 -11.77 -2.29
C VAL A 167 -3.30 -10.91 -3.25
N VAL A 168 -3.93 -9.86 -3.79
CA VAL A 168 -3.23 -8.82 -4.56
C VAL A 168 -2.63 -7.81 -3.60
N THR A 169 -1.33 -7.61 -3.70
CA THR A 169 -0.56 -6.74 -2.82
C THR A 169 -0.46 -5.31 -3.32
N GLU A 170 -0.33 -5.14 -4.65
CA GLU A 170 -0.30 -3.82 -5.29
C GLU A 170 -0.87 -3.88 -6.71
N VAL A 171 -1.42 -2.74 -7.16
CA VAL A 171 -1.84 -2.48 -8.53
C VAL A 171 -1.32 -1.14 -9.00
N ASP A 172 -1.01 -1.04 -10.30
CA ASP A 172 -0.58 0.20 -10.92
C ASP A 172 -1.01 0.22 -12.39
N TRP A 173 -1.64 1.34 -12.83
CA TRP A 173 -2.03 1.51 -14.20
C TRP A 173 -0.83 1.77 -15.11
N PHE A 174 -0.85 1.20 -16.31
CA PHE A 174 0.04 1.65 -17.37
C PHE A 174 -0.35 3.04 -17.85
N PRO A 175 0.61 3.86 -18.30
CA PRO A 175 0.37 5.25 -18.70
C PRO A 175 -0.73 5.43 -19.76
N GLY A 176 -0.92 4.46 -20.64
CA GLY A 176 -1.98 4.45 -21.67
C GLY A 176 -3.37 4.13 -21.16
N GLY A 177 -3.54 3.76 -19.89
CA GLY A 177 -4.85 3.50 -19.28
C GLY A 177 -5.62 2.30 -19.83
N SER A 178 -5.00 1.46 -20.68
CA SER A 178 -5.64 0.30 -21.30
C SER A 178 -5.35 -1.02 -20.60
N GLN A 179 -4.44 -1.02 -19.65
CA GLN A 179 -3.99 -2.19 -18.88
C GLN A 179 -3.38 -1.75 -17.54
N TRP A 180 -3.28 -2.70 -16.60
CA TRP A 180 -2.60 -2.51 -15.31
C TRP A 180 -1.72 -3.71 -14.98
N VAL A 181 -0.77 -3.49 -14.08
CA VAL A 181 0.03 -4.56 -13.45
C VAL A 181 -0.51 -4.82 -12.05
N GLU A 182 -0.51 -6.08 -11.63
CA GLU A 182 -0.89 -6.52 -10.29
C GLU A 182 0.13 -7.50 -9.73
N SER A 183 0.54 -7.31 -8.49
CA SER A 183 1.44 -8.20 -7.75
C SER A 183 0.67 -9.06 -6.76
N HIS A 184 1.13 -10.32 -6.58
CA HIS A 184 0.43 -11.33 -5.81
C HIS A 184 1.27 -11.93 -4.70
N TRP A 185 0.60 -12.27 -3.60
CA TRP A 185 1.24 -12.94 -2.48
C TRP A 185 1.79 -14.33 -2.84
N SER A 186 1.22 -14.99 -3.82
CA SER A 186 1.71 -16.27 -4.35
C SER A 186 3.01 -16.19 -5.16
N GLY A 187 3.56 -14.99 -5.37
CA GLY A 187 4.81 -14.80 -6.12
C GLY A 187 4.62 -14.46 -7.60
N TRP A 188 3.39 -14.35 -8.07
CA TRP A 188 3.10 -13.97 -9.43
C TRP A 188 2.97 -12.44 -9.61
N VAL A 189 3.25 -12.00 -10.81
CA VAL A 189 2.87 -10.67 -11.31
C VAL A 189 2.07 -10.87 -12.59
N LEU A 190 0.93 -10.20 -12.70
CA LEU A 190 0.07 -10.27 -13.87
C LEU A 190 -0.03 -8.89 -14.53
N VAL A 191 -0.16 -8.87 -15.85
CA VAL A 191 -0.65 -7.71 -16.56
C VAL A 191 -2.02 -8.05 -17.11
N ARG A 192 -3.01 -7.25 -16.76
CA ARG A 192 -4.38 -7.38 -17.27
C ARG A 192 -4.73 -6.22 -18.20
N ARG A 193 -5.52 -6.51 -19.21
CA ARG A 193 -6.20 -5.50 -20.00
C ARG A 193 -7.45 -5.00 -19.27
N ILE A 194 -7.94 -3.86 -19.75
CA ILE A 194 -9.13 -3.20 -19.18
C ILE A 194 -10.40 -4.07 -19.22
N ASP A 195 -10.46 -5.06 -20.11
CA ASP A 195 -11.53 -6.06 -20.16
C ASP A 195 -11.36 -7.20 -19.13
N GLY A 196 -10.29 -7.15 -18.33
CA GLY A 196 -9.97 -8.14 -17.31
C GLY A 196 -9.18 -9.36 -17.82
N THR A 197 -8.92 -9.46 -19.12
CA THR A 197 -8.13 -10.58 -19.66
C THR A 197 -6.66 -10.46 -19.23
N VAL A 198 -6.07 -11.58 -18.80
CA VAL A 198 -4.64 -11.65 -18.49
C VAL A 198 -3.85 -11.62 -19.80
N ARG A 199 -3.03 -10.58 -19.95
CA ARG A 199 -2.13 -10.43 -21.10
C ARG A 199 -0.87 -11.27 -20.92
N VAL A 200 -0.27 -11.20 -19.72
CA VAL A 200 0.96 -11.92 -19.41
C VAL A 200 1.01 -12.23 -17.91
N LYS A 201 1.62 -13.36 -17.59
CA LYS A 201 1.88 -13.83 -16.22
C LYS A 201 3.39 -14.03 -16.06
N PHE A 202 3.97 -13.36 -15.08
CA PHE A 202 5.38 -13.41 -14.78
C PHE A 202 5.62 -14.08 -13.43
N GLY A 203 6.47 -15.11 -13.39
CA GLY A 203 6.79 -15.91 -12.21
C GLY A 203 8.29 -15.93 -11.92
N GLY A 204 8.93 -14.76 -11.87
CA GLY A 204 10.37 -14.66 -11.65
C GLY A 204 10.79 -14.49 -10.18
N HIS A 205 9.84 -14.27 -9.27
CA HIS A 205 10.10 -14.19 -7.85
C HIS A 205 10.02 -15.56 -7.17
N THR A 206 10.84 -15.79 -6.15
CA THR A 206 10.86 -17.03 -5.36
C THR A 206 10.02 -16.94 -4.09
N GLY A 207 9.24 -15.89 -3.93
CA GLY A 207 8.35 -15.66 -2.79
C GLY A 207 7.33 -14.56 -3.10
N PRO A 208 6.53 -14.16 -2.11
CA PRO A 208 5.55 -13.09 -2.26
C PRO A 208 6.09 -11.84 -2.93
N VAL A 209 5.38 -11.34 -3.93
CA VAL A 209 5.64 -10.04 -4.54
C VAL A 209 4.90 -8.98 -3.73
N LEU A 210 5.62 -7.95 -3.31
CA LEU A 210 5.08 -6.92 -2.42
C LEU A 210 4.72 -5.64 -3.17
N SER A 211 5.45 -5.36 -4.27
CA SER A 211 5.24 -4.17 -5.07
C SER A 211 5.43 -4.49 -6.55
N ALA A 212 4.59 -3.90 -7.39
CA ALA A 212 4.74 -3.94 -8.84
C ALA A 212 4.27 -2.62 -9.44
N MET A 213 5.02 -2.11 -10.42
CA MET A 213 4.70 -0.88 -11.10
C MET A 213 4.85 -0.99 -12.62
N ALA A 214 4.05 -0.24 -13.34
CA ALA A 214 4.19 -0.01 -14.76
C ALA A 214 5.30 1.03 -14.99
N TRP A 215 6.42 0.57 -15.54
CA TRP A 215 7.53 1.48 -15.81
C TRP A 215 7.30 2.33 -17.06
N ASP A 216 6.90 1.67 -18.11
CA ASP A 216 6.44 2.24 -19.37
C ASP A 216 5.52 1.21 -20.06
N GLU A 217 5.01 1.49 -21.27
CA GLU A 217 4.08 0.60 -21.99
C GLU A 217 4.65 -0.80 -22.30
N GLN A 218 5.96 -0.96 -22.23
CA GLN A 218 6.68 -2.18 -22.63
C GLN A 218 7.36 -2.87 -21.46
N THR A 219 7.51 -2.18 -20.34
CA THR A 219 8.31 -2.63 -19.20
C THR A 219 7.52 -2.51 -17.89
N ALA A 220 7.60 -3.54 -17.06
CA ALA A 220 7.12 -3.52 -15.69
C ALA A 220 8.29 -3.83 -14.74
N ILE A 221 8.16 -3.38 -13.49
CA ILE A 221 9.14 -3.64 -12.43
C ILE A 221 8.38 -4.19 -11.22
N SER A 222 8.93 -5.22 -10.59
CA SER A 222 8.34 -5.82 -9.39
C SER A 222 9.39 -6.11 -8.33
N SER A 223 8.96 -6.22 -7.08
CA SER A 223 9.84 -6.51 -5.94
C SER A 223 9.12 -7.33 -4.87
N GLY A 224 9.88 -8.04 -4.03
CA GLY A 224 9.24 -8.94 -3.09
C GLY A 224 10.07 -9.35 -1.89
N LEU A 225 9.55 -10.37 -1.19
CA LEU A 225 10.19 -10.97 -0.02
C LEU A 225 11.53 -11.66 -0.35
N ASP A 226 11.74 -12.04 -1.60
CA ASP A 226 12.99 -12.62 -2.08
C ASP A 226 14.16 -11.62 -2.17
N GLN A 227 13.94 -10.37 -1.70
CA GLN A 227 14.94 -9.29 -1.62
C GLN A 227 15.39 -8.77 -2.99
N THR A 228 14.73 -9.20 -4.08
CA THR A 228 15.07 -8.82 -5.44
C THR A 228 14.08 -7.83 -6.04
N ILE A 229 14.57 -7.06 -7.00
CA ILE A 229 13.74 -6.27 -7.91
C ILE A 229 13.92 -6.88 -9.29
N LYS A 230 12.83 -7.14 -9.99
CA LYS A 230 12.81 -7.70 -11.33
C LYS A 230 12.31 -6.65 -12.32
N VAL A 231 13.05 -6.47 -13.41
CA VAL A 231 12.65 -5.67 -14.58
C VAL A 231 12.31 -6.64 -15.70
N TRP A 232 11.14 -6.52 -16.29
CA TRP A 232 10.67 -7.50 -17.23
C TRP A 232 9.84 -6.89 -18.37
N ARG A 233 9.82 -7.60 -19.50
CA ARG A 233 9.13 -7.16 -20.71
C ARG A 233 7.66 -7.56 -20.68
N VAL A 234 6.76 -6.60 -20.91
CA VAL A 234 5.31 -6.80 -20.85
C VAL A 234 4.77 -7.63 -22.00
N ALA A 235 5.50 -7.71 -23.12
CA ALA A 235 5.04 -8.44 -24.31
C ALA A 235 4.91 -9.96 -24.07
N ASP A 236 5.83 -10.54 -23.33
CA ASP A 236 6.01 -11.98 -23.16
C ASP A 236 6.38 -12.41 -21.72
N GLY A 237 6.59 -11.46 -20.79
CA GLY A 237 6.99 -11.74 -19.41
C GLY A 237 8.45 -12.14 -19.28
N GLU A 238 9.31 -11.88 -20.26
CA GLU A 238 10.71 -12.21 -20.18
C GLU A 238 11.45 -11.28 -19.20
N PRO A 239 12.24 -11.84 -18.25
CA PRO A 239 13.05 -11.05 -17.35
C PRO A 239 14.18 -10.34 -18.10
N LEU A 240 14.19 -9.02 -18.02
CA LEU A 240 15.24 -8.20 -18.61
C LEU A 240 16.43 -8.04 -17.67
N ARG A 241 16.13 -7.87 -16.36
CA ARG A 241 17.16 -7.65 -15.31
C ARG A 241 16.69 -8.10 -13.94
N SER A 242 17.68 -8.42 -13.07
CA SER A 242 17.49 -8.60 -11.64
C SER A 242 18.40 -7.63 -10.88
N LEU A 243 17.87 -6.95 -9.87
CA LEU A 243 18.60 -6.01 -9.01
C LEU A 243 18.60 -6.60 -7.60
N ASP A 244 19.71 -7.18 -7.18
CA ASP A 244 19.80 -8.10 -6.03
C ASP A 244 20.59 -7.51 -4.86
N ASN A 245 20.73 -6.19 -4.78
CA ASN A 245 21.58 -5.57 -3.76
C ASN A 245 20.89 -5.39 -2.39
N HIS A 246 19.54 -5.47 -2.31
CA HIS A 246 18.86 -5.43 -1.01
C HIS A 246 19.18 -6.69 -0.20
N THR A 247 19.28 -6.53 1.13
CA THR A 247 19.53 -7.62 2.07
C THR A 247 18.32 -7.91 2.96
N GLY A 248 17.18 -7.33 2.63
CA GLY A 248 15.88 -7.57 3.23
C GLY A 248 14.78 -7.40 2.18
N ALA A 249 13.56 -7.80 2.50
CA ALA A 249 12.42 -7.69 1.61
C ALA A 249 12.29 -6.26 1.04
N VAL A 250 12.08 -6.15 -0.27
CA VAL A 250 11.83 -4.87 -0.94
C VAL A 250 10.34 -4.60 -0.93
N VAL A 251 9.92 -3.58 -0.19
CA VAL A 251 8.51 -3.37 0.17
C VAL A 251 7.78 -2.39 -0.72
N GLN A 252 8.49 -1.44 -1.34
CA GLN A 252 7.87 -0.47 -2.23
C GLN A 252 8.83 0.01 -3.30
N LEU A 253 8.26 0.30 -4.48
CA LEU A 253 8.92 0.86 -5.64
C LEU A 253 8.26 2.19 -6.03
N LEU A 254 9.06 3.18 -6.45
CA LEU A 254 8.57 4.44 -7.03
C LEU A 254 9.41 4.83 -8.23
N GLY A 255 8.78 5.36 -9.27
CA GLY A 255 9.46 6.00 -10.39
C GLY A 255 9.77 7.46 -10.03
N TYR A 256 11.00 7.89 -10.27
CA TYR A 256 11.45 9.26 -10.06
C TYR A 256 11.99 9.85 -11.36
N ASP A 257 11.40 10.94 -11.81
CA ASP A 257 11.90 11.68 -12.98
C ASP A 257 13.08 12.55 -12.54
N GLY A 258 14.27 12.00 -12.79
CA GLY A 258 15.52 12.59 -12.36
C GLY A 258 15.99 13.74 -13.26
N PRO A 259 17.15 14.34 -12.93
CA PRO A 259 17.76 15.34 -13.79
C PRO A 259 18.01 14.80 -15.21
N SER A 260 17.90 15.67 -16.22
CA SER A 260 18.11 15.33 -17.64
C SER A 260 17.09 14.35 -18.21
N ASP A 261 15.82 14.44 -17.78
CA ASP A 261 14.68 13.64 -18.25
C ASP A 261 14.89 12.11 -18.13
N LYS A 262 15.82 11.72 -17.28
CA LYS A 262 16.09 10.31 -17.02
C LYS A 262 15.21 9.81 -15.87
N ARG A 263 14.30 8.88 -16.17
CA ARG A 263 13.51 8.21 -15.15
C ARG A 263 14.38 7.21 -14.39
N LEU A 264 14.39 7.32 -13.07
CA LEU A 264 15.13 6.49 -12.13
C LEU A 264 14.15 5.73 -11.22
N LEU A 265 14.57 4.59 -10.71
CA LEU A 265 13.79 3.78 -9.79
C LEU A 265 14.26 4.04 -8.36
N VAL A 266 13.31 4.25 -7.45
CA VAL A 266 13.55 4.28 -6.01
C VAL A 266 12.92 3.04 -5.40
N SER A 267 13.64 2.38 -4.52
CA SER A 267 13.14 1.23 -3.75
C SER A 267 13.37 1.42 -2.27
N SER A 268 12.44 0.92 -1.44
CA SER A 268 12.61 0.81 0.01
C SER A 268 12.61 -0.64 0.45
N GLY A 269 13.46 -0.99 1.42
CA GLY A 269 13.61 -2.35 1.90
C GLY A 269 13.59 -2.49 3.43
N ARG A 270 13.24 -3.67 3.91
CA ARG A 270 13.31 -4.04 5.33
C ARG A 270 14.76 -4.09 5.85
N ASP A 271 15.76 -3.96 4.99
CA ASP A 271 17.15 -3.73 5.36
C ASP A 271 17.42 -2.29 5.85
N ARG A 272 16.38 -1.50 6.01
CA ARG A 272 16.39 -0.09 6.40
C ARG A 272 17.14 0.79 5.40
N THR A 273 17.06 0.47 4.11
CA THR A 273 17.69 1.28 3.08
C THR A 273 16.67 1.77 2.06
N ILE A 274 16.93 2.98 1.55
CA ILE A 274 16.37 3.47 0.30
C ILE A 274 17.49 3.42 -0.75
N ARG A 275 17.16 2.93 -1.93
CA ARG A 275 18.10 2.77 -3.04
C ARG A 275 17.59 3.46 -4.28
N LEU A 276 18.51 4.09 -5.00
CA LEU A 276 18.28 4.75 -6.28
C LEU A 276 18.97 3.95 -7.38
N TRP A 277 18.22 3.61 -8.42
CA TRP A 277 18.69 2.75 -9.49
C TRP A 277 18.47 3.37 -10.86
N ASP A 278 19.31 2.95 -11.79
CA ASP A 278 19.06 3.02 -13.21
C ASP A 278 18.60 1.64 -13.69
N PRO A 279 17.29 1.41 -13.83
CA PRO A 279 16.78 0.09 -14.19
C PRO A 279 17.09 -0.29 -15.64
N SER A 280 17.36 0.69 -16.52
CA SER A 280 17.66 0.44 -17.92
C SER A 280 18.96 -0.34 -18.13
N ILE A 281 19.92 -0.16 -17.22
CA ILE A 281 21.23 -0.85 -17.23
C ILE A 281 21.45 -1.73 -15.98
N GLY A 282 20.48 -1.77 -15.06
CA GLY A 282 20.55 -2.57 -13.83
C GLY A 282 21.53 -2.03 -12.79
N ARG A 283 21.80 -0.73 -12.77
CA ARG A 283 22.83 -0.12 -11.95
C ARG A 283 22.27 0.51 -10.67
N LEU A 284 22.81 0.12 -9.51
CA LEU A 284 22.65 0.88 -8.27
C LEU A 284 23.45 2.18 -8.38
N ILE A 285 22.77 3.31 -8.28
CA ILE A 285 23.41 4.65 -8.32
C ILE A 285 23.85 5.03 -6.93
N ARG A 286 22.95 4.91 -5.95
CA ARG A 286 23.16 5.35 -4.57
C ARG A 286 22.22 4.62 -3.61
N PHE A 287 22.56 4.64 -2.33
CA PHE A 287 21.66 4.22 -1.26
C PHE A 287 21.87 5.09 -0.02
N VAL A 288 20.85 5.11 0.84
CA VAL A 288 20.92 5.70 2.19
C VAL A 288 20.33 4.72 3.20
N LYS A 289 20.97 4.66 4.37
CA LYS A 289 20.47 3.89 5.51
C LYS A 289 19.57 4.76 6.36
N LEU A 290 18.35 4.27 6.62
CA LEU A 290 17.39 4.90 7.48
C LEU A 290 17.61 4.53 8.95
N PRO A 291 17.14 5.36 9.89
CA PRO A 291 17.22 5.05 11.32
C PRO A 291 16.35 3.86 11.70
N GLU A 292 15.23 3.63 10.99
CA GLU A 292 14.28 2.54 11.24
C GLU A 292 13.73 1.97 9.93
N VAL A 293 12.95 0.88 9.99
CA VAL A 293 12.35 0.20 8.84
C VAL A 293 11.34 1.14 8.15
N PRO A 294 11.46 1.37 6.83
CA PRO A 294 10.45 2.12 6.08
C PRO A 294 9.16 1.30 5.94
N VAL A 295 8.05 1.96 6.15
CA VAL A 295 6.69 1.38 5.98
C VAL A 295 6.07 1.88 4.67
N ARG A 296 6.21 3.19 4.42
CA ARG A 296 5.66 3.84 3.23
C ARG A 296 6.60 4.93 2.76
N MET A 297 6.71 5.11 1.46
CA MET A 297 7.39 6.26 0.87
C MET A 297 6.52 6.88 -0.23
N GLU A 298 6.60 8.20 -0.34
CA GLU A 298 5.89 8.97 -1.36
C GLU A 298 6.83 10.04 -1.92
N LEU A 299 6.65 10.39 -3.19
CA LEU A 299 7.36 11.51 -3.80
C LEU A 299 6.79 12.83 -3.31
N SER A 300 7.66 13.80 -3.12
CA SER A 300 7.32 15.20 -2.87
C SER A 300 8.04 16.10 -3.88
N ASP A 301 7.71 17.38 -3.88
CA ASP A 301 8.35 18.35 -4.77
C ASP A 301 9.88 18.46 -4.57
N THR A 302 10.37 18.08 -3.39
CA THR A 302 11.80 18.19 -3.01
C THR A 302 12.54 16.86 -2.91
N GLY A 303 11.82 15.72 -2.99
CA GLY A 303 12.43 14.40 -2.82
C GLY A 303 11.43 13.34 -2.38
N LEU A 304 11.75 12.63 -1.30
CA LEU A 304 10.91 11.58 -0.72
C LEU A 304 10.48 11.94 0.70
N ILE A 305 9.25 11.60 1.00
CA ILE A 305 8.75 11.52 2.37
C ILE A 305 8.62 10.03 2.71
N VAL A 306 9.26 9.61 3.79
CA VAL A 306 9.38 8.21 4.18
C VAL A 306 8.84 8.02 5.58
N ALA A 307 7.74 7.31 5.72
CA ALA A 307 7.20 6.89 7.01
C ALA A 307 7.95 5.67 7.54
N LEU A 308 8.27 5.67 8.82
CA LEU A 308 9.04 4.65 9.50
C LEU A 308 8.17 3.88 10.50
N GLU A 309 8.57 2.66 10.82
CA GLU A 309 7.84 1.74 11.70
C GLU A 309 7.67 2.28 13.14
N ASN A 310 8.56 3.18 13.58
CA ASN A 310 8.45 3.86 14.87
C ASN A 310 7.56 5.12 14.89
N GLY A 311 6.83 5.40 13.81
CA GLY A 311 5.95 6.58 13.69
C GLY A 311 6.67 7.89 13.38
N SER A 312 7.96 7.83 13.03
CA SER A 312 8.69 8.99 12.53
C SER A 312 8.58 9.10 11.01
N ILE A 313 8.81 10.29 10.48
CA ILE A 313 8.89 10.59 9.06
C ILE A 313 10.28 11.15 8.76
N CYS A 314 10.93 10.59 7.73
CA CYS A 314 12.16 11.15 7.17
C CYS A 314 11.86 11.89 5.87
N GLU A 315 12.46 13.07 5.72
CA GLU A 315 12.59 13.77 4.43
C GLU A 315 13.93 13.43 3.81
N VAL A 316 13.91 12.96 2.56
CA VAL A 316 15.10 12.48 1.85
C VAL A 316 15.20 13.18 0.50
N SER A 317 16.23 14.01 0.32
CA SER A 317 16.47 14.70 -0.95
C SER A 317 16.78 13.73 -2.09
N LEU A 318 16.24 13.97 -3.29
CA LEU A 318 16.60 13.29 -4.53
C LEU A 318 17.36 14.24 -5.48
N PRO A 319 18.30 13.74 -6.27
CA PRO A 319 18.82 12.37 -6.34
C PRO A 319 19.94 12.07 -5.34
N SER A 320 20.24 12.98 -4.40
CA SER A 320 21.37 12.86 -3.49
C SER A 320 21.21 11.75 -2.46
N LEU A 321 19.98 11.31 -2.16
CA LEU A 321 19.62 10.40 -1.09
C LEU A 321 20.20 10.82 0.27
N ARG A 322 20.10 12.12 0.58
CA ARG A 322 20.48 12.65 1.89
C ARG A 322 19.22 12.78 2.75
N ILE A 323 19.30 12.31 3.99
CA ILE A 323 18.25 12.58 4.99
C ILE A 323 18.43 14.03 5.43
N ASP A 324 17.45 14.88 5.13
CA ASP A 324 17.46 16.29 5.47
C ASP A 324 16.91 16.52 6.87
N GLN A 325 15.84 15.82 7.23
CA GLN A 325 15.30 15.81 8.59
C GLN A 325 14.56 14.52 8.92
N THR A 326 14.36 14.30 10.22
CA THR A 326 13.53 13.23 10.78
C THR A 326 12.66 13.83 11.88
N VAL A 327 11.35 13.65 11.76
CA VAL A 327 10.37 14.19 12.69
C VAL A 327 9.51 13.05 13.24
N SER A 328 9.34 12.99 14.56
CA SER A 328 8.38 12.09 15.18
C SER A 328 6.99 12.73 15.11
N VAL A 329 6.04 12.07 14.44
CA VAL A 329 4.67 12.58 14.23
C VAL A 329 3.61 11.68 14.87
N SER A 330 3.97 10.45 15.24
CA SER A 330 3.09 9.47 15.85
C SER A 330 3.88 8.59 16.83
N ASP A 331 3.21 8.06 17.83
CA ASP A 331 3.72 7.02 18.72
C ASP A 331 3.46 5.59 18.20
N ARG A 332 2.86 5.48 17.03
CA ARG A 332 2.50 4.23 16.34
C ARG A 332 2.98 4.26 14.90
N PRO A 333 3.17 3.10 14.27
CA PRO A 333 3.46 3.03 12.85
C PRO A 333 2.43 3.80 12.01
N ILE A 334 2.91 4.48 11.00
CA ILE A 334 2.07 5.18 10.03
C ILE A 334 1.68 4.15 8.96
N ALA A 335 0.41 3.81 8.91
CA ALA A 335 -0.07 2.80 7.98
C ALA A 335 -0.11 3.30 6.54
N SER A 336 -0.46 4.57 6.34
CA SER A 336 -0.51 5.19 5.00
C SER A 336 -0.41 6.71 5.11
N MET A 337 0.01 7.35 4.02
CA MET A 337 0.10 8.80 3.92
C MET A 337 -0.19 9.26 2.49
N VAL A 338 -0.68 10.47 2.34
CA VAL A 338 -0.92 11.12 1.05
C VAL A 338 -0.61 12.61 1.13
N GLN A 339 -0.13 13.19 0.03
CA GLN A 339 0.06 14.63 -0.11
C GLN A 339 -1.18 15.25 -0.75
N THR A 340 -1.71 16.32 -0.14
CA THR A 340 -2.80 17.10 -0.70
C THR A 340 -2.28 18.06 -1.77
N SER A 341 -3.16 18.59 -2.61
CA SER A 341 -2.82 19.63 -3.60
C SER A 341 -2.26 20.93 -2.99
N ARG A 342 -2.38 21.09 -1.66
CA ARG A 342 -1.84 22.24 -0.90
C ARG A 342 -0.48 21.95 -0.25
N GLY A 343 0.15 20.83 -0.58
CA GLY A 343 1.44 20.42 -0.02
C GLY A 343 1.40 19.93 1.43
N VAL A 344 0.21 19.76 2.02
CA VAL A 344 0.07 19.20 3.37
C VAL A 344 0.03 17.68 3.29
N TRP A 345 0.77 17.00 4.15
CA TRP A 345 0.77 15.55 4.26
C TRP A 345 -0.23 15.08 5.31
N TRP A 346 -1.18 14.27 4.89
CA TRP A 346 -2.10 13.58 5.77
C TRP A 346 -1.58 12.16 6.01
N PHE A 347 -1.67 11.70 7.27
CA PHE A 347 -1.25 10.36 7.65
C PHE A 347 -2.25 9.70 8.63
N TRP A 348 -2.24 8.36 8.63
CA TRP A 348 -3.10 7.51 9.47
C TRP A 348 -2.31 6.49 10.29
#